data_246e9f6acf4f60d342cefc2d12a7bfdc
#
_entry.id   246e9f6acf4f60d342cefc2d12a7bfdc
#
_cell.length_a   1.000
_cell.length_b   1.000
_cell.length_c   1.000
_cell.angle_alpha   90.00
_cell.angle_beta   90.00
_cell.angle_gamma   90.00
#
_symmetry.space_group_name_H-M   'P 1'
#
loop_
_entity.id
_entity.type
_entity.pdbx_description
1 polymer ?
#
loop_
_entity_poly.entity_id
_entity_poly.type
_entity_poly.pdbx_seq_one_letter_code
_entity_poly.pdbx_strand_id
1 'polypeptide(L)'
;MGSAVRKAGGEVSGRYAALLSMVRGGLAGAVVAFGLTGVMLMARWVVDDRTLPTTEVALAGELDRLDSIAVRGLLQPYVGRNFLRLPVAEIRAAMEAHPWVERAIVTRTWPDTMRVLIRQRTPVAAWGEDHLIDQRGVRFEARAPAGVRLPRLHGPQGSELLVMQRWQRVRDSLIAVSLMPHGLTHDPRGAWHVSLDDGFTLELGREQFDQRLQRFVQIYPRALSAQVNRIEAVDLRYTNGLAVRWRSDAAPVNG
;
A
#
# COMPACT_ATOMS: atom_id res chain seq x y z
N MET A 1 -26.50 85.14 53.94
CA MET A 1 -25.99 85.08 52.56
C MET A 1 -24.79 84.11 52.53
N GLY A 2 -24.96 82.88 52.14
CA GLY A 2 -23.82 81.88 52.15
C GLY A 2 -24.21 80.47 51.82
N SER A 3 -24.98 80.20 50.77
CA SER A 3 -25.25 78.75 50.39
C SER A 3 -25.39 78.47 48.90
N ALA A 4 -25.01 79.40 48.03
CA ALA A 4 -25.18 79.19 46.55
C ALA A 4 -23.90 78.90 45.79
N VAL A 5 -22.70 78.94 46.41
CA VAL A 5 -21.43 78.78 45.66
C VAL A 5 -20.89 77.32 45.67
N ARG A 6 -21.43 76.40 46.50
CA ARG A 6 -20.90 75.03 46.63
C ARG A 6 -21.47 74.00 45.68
N LYS A 7 -22.51 74.30 44.87
CA LYS A 7 -23.18 73.36 44.03
C LYS A 7 -22.66 73.32 42.58
N ALA A 8 -21.98 74.34 42.10
CA ALA A 8 -21.49 74.40 40.71
C ALA A 8 -20.17 73.65 40.44
N GLY A 9 -19.37 73.40 41.52
CA GLY A 9 -18.07 72.72 41.36
C GLY A 9 -18.16 71.17 41.19
N GLY A 10 -19.27 70.56 41.66
CA GLY A 10 -19.46 69.08 41.61
C GLY A 10 -19.94 68.56 40.27
N GLU A 11 -20.72 69.33 39.53
CA GLU A 11 -21.23 68.88 38.20
C GLU A 11 -20.19 68.97 37.09
N VAL A 12 -19.25 69.92 37.19
CA VAL A 12 -18.19 70.03 36.18
C VAL A 12 -17.18 68.89 36.31
N SER A 13 -16.80 68.47 37.52
CA SER A 13 -15.86 67.41 37.78
C SER A 13 -16.43 66.04 37.35
N GLY A 14 -17.73 65.78 37.53
CA GLY A 14 -18.41 64.54 37.09
C GLY A 14 -18.46 64.38 35.55
N ARG A 15 -18.67 65.52 34.86
CA ARG A 15 -18.69 65.53 33.39
C ARG A 15 -17.31 65.24 32.76
N TYR A 16 -16.24 65.78 33.35
CA TYR A 16 -14.87 65.53 32.94
C TYR A 16 -14.46 64.04 33.23
N ALA A 17 -14.87 63.48 34.36
CA ALA A 17 -14.61 62.10 34.71
C ALA A 17 -15.35 61.13 33.77
N ALA A 18 -16.60 61.45 33.42
CA ALA A 18 -17.38 60.66 32.43
C ALA A 18 -16.79 60.75 31.00
N LEU A 19 -16.35 61.93 30.58
CA LEU A 19 -15.67 62.15 29.32
C LEU A 19 -14.33 61.37 29.24
N LEU A 20 -13.53 61.42 30.30
CA LEU A 20 -12.27 60.66 30.40
C LEU A 20 -12.49 59.16 30.40
N SER A 21 -13.55 58.68 31.03
CA SER A 21 -13.88 57.26 30.99
C SER A 21 -14.36 56.78 29.58
N MET A 22 -15.15 57.60 28.88
CA MET A 22 -15.54 57.32 27.50
C MET A 22 -14.36 57.35 26.54
N VAL A 23 -13.44 58.33 26.70
CA VAL A 23 -12.23 58.37 25.84
C VAL A 23 -11.32 57.20 26.14
N ARG A 24 -11.13 56.81 27.41
CA ARG A 24 -10.35 55.60 27.76
C ARG A 24 -10.98 54.32 27.24
N GLY A 25 -12.30 54.17 27.35
CA GLY A 25 -13.04 53.03 26.79
C GLY A 25 -12.95 52.97 25.27
N GLY A 26 -13.08 54.11 24.59
CA GLY A 26 -12.92 54.19 23.14
C GLY A 26 -11.52 53.87 22.67
N LEU A 27 -10.49 54.37 23.39
CA LEU A 27 -9.10 54.07 23.06
C LEU A 27 -8.76 52.59 23.28
N ALA A 28 -9.23 52.00 24.38
CA ALA A 28 -9.06 50.55 24.63
C ALA A 28 -9.75 49.69 23.56
N GLY A 29 -10.99 50.06 23.18
CA GLY A 29 -11.71 49.39 22.10
C GLY A 29 -11.00 49.50 20.75
N ALA A 30 -10.44 50.69 20.43
CA ALA A 30 -9.68 50.91 19.21
C ALA A 30 -8.38 50.06 19.16
N VAL A 31 -7.66 49.97 20.29
CA VAL A 31 -6.44 49.14 20.39
C VAL A 31 -6.76 47.67 20.23
N VAL A 32 -7.86 47.17 20.83
CA VAL A 32 -8.29 45.78 20.66
C VAL A 32 -8.72 45.52 19.23
N ALA A 33 -9.50 46.40 18.61
CA ALA A 33 -9.92 46.27 17.22
C ALA A 33 -8.72 46.27 16.26
N PHE A 34 -7.74 47.18 16.48
CA PHE A 34 -6.50 47.22 15.69
C PHE A 34 -5.67 45.94 15.87
N GLY A 35 -5.56 45.42 17.10
CA GLY A 35 -4.89 44.15 17.38
C GLY A 35 -5.55 42.98 16.68
N LEU A 36 -6.89 42.86 16.75
CA LEU A 36 -7.65 41.81 16.08
C LEU A 36 -7.53 41.89 14.55
N THR A 37 -7.56 43.12 14.00
CA THR A 37 -7.38 43.34 12.56
C THR A 37 -5.95 42.92 12.13
N GLY A 38 -4.94 43.27 12.92
CA GLY A 38 -3.55 42.86 12.67
C GLY A 38 -3.37 41.37 12.69
N VAL A 39 -3.94 40.69 13.69
CA VAL A 39 -3.93 39.20 13.76
C VAL A 39 -4.66 38.58 12.56
N MET A 40 -5.79 39.14 12.18
CA MET A 40 -6.55 38.64 11.02
C MET A 40 -5.79 38.80 9.69
N LEU A 41 -5.15 39.95 9.49
CA LEU A 41 -4.32 40.22 8.31
C LEU A 41 -3.09 39.31 8.29
N MET A 42 -2.43 39.14 9.44
CA MET A 42 -1.30 38.21 9.58
C MET A 42 -1.72 36.76 9.31
N ALA A 43 -2.87 36.32 9.85
CA ALA A 43 -3.41 35.01 9.58
C ALA A 43 -3.71 34.79 8.09
N ARG A 44 -4.31 35.79 7.43
CA ARG A 44 -4.55 35.73 5.98
C ARG A 44 -3.25 35.65 5.19
N TRP A 45 -2.25 36.43 5.57
CA TRP A 45 -0.94 36.43 4.93
C TRP A 45 -0.23 35.09 5.07
N VAL A 46 -0.22 34.46 6.24
CA VAL A 46 0.38 33.12 6.48
C VAL A 46 -0.34 32.04 5.70
N VAL A 47 -1.66 32.19 5.47
CA VAL A 47 -2.49 31.19 4.77
C VAL A 47 -2.45 31.35 3.25
N ASP A 48 -1.95 32.47 2.72
CA ASP A 48 -1.82 32.70 1.28
C ASP A 48 -0.79 31.74 0.66
N ASP A 49 -1.15 31.08 -0.44
CA ASP A 49 -0.26 30.14 -1.16
C ASP A 49 1.03 30.81 -1.67
N ARG A 50 1.02 32.16 -1.83
CA ARG A 50 2.19 32.92 -2.26
C ARG A 50 3.21 33.18 -1.15
N THR A 51 2.83 33.03 0.10
CA THR A 51 3.66 33.47 1.24
C THR A 51 4.72 32.43 1.61
N LEU A 52 4.37 31.16 1.57
CA LEU A 52 5.25 30.02 1.87
C LEU A 52 5.02 28.92 0.83
N PRO A 53 5.41 29.12 -0.43
CA PRO A 53 5.20 28.12 -1.47
C PRO A 53 6.08 26.90 -1.22
N THR A 54 5.55 25.72 -1.45
CA THR A 54 6.36 24.49 -1.50
C THR A 54 7.19 24.50 -2.79
N THR A 55 8.49 24.68 -2.65
CA THR A 55 9.39 24.88 -3.79
C THR A 55 10.07 23.57 -4.21
N GLU A 56 10.33 22.69 -3.24
CA GLU A 56 11.09 21.47 -3.48
C GLU A 56 10.28 20.22 -3.10
N VAL A 57 10.38 19.18 -3.95
CA VAL A 57 9.85 17.85 -3.70
C VAL A 57 11.01 16.86 -3.65
N ALA A 58 11.38 16.44 -2.46
CA ALA A 58 12.41 15.43 -2.25
C ALA A 58 11.78 14.03 -2.25
N LEU A 59 12.00 13.28 -3.33
CA LEU A 59 11.63 11.87 -3.42
C LEU A 59 12.75 11.02 -2.84
N ALA A 60 12.40 10.09 -1.96
CA ALA A 60 13.32 9.13 -1.37
C ALA A 60 12.70 7.73 -1.31
N GLY A 61 13.54 6.70 -1.23
CA GLY A 61 13.13 5.30 -1.16
C GLY A 61 13.44 4.52 -2.43
N GLU A 62 12.82 3.36 -2.54
CA GLU A 62 12.98 2.48 -3.70
C GLU A 62 12.09 2.98 -4.85
N LEU A 63 12.67 3.38 -5.96
CA LEU A 63 11.95 3.95 -7.12
C LEU A 63 12.17 3.15 -8.41
N ASP A 64 12.86 2.00 -8.32
CA ASP A 64 13.33 1.24 -9.49
C ASP A 64 12.18 0.73 -10.39
N ARG A 65 11.01 0.51 -9.82
CA ARG A 65 9.82 -0.01 -10.53
C ARG A 65 8.72 1.02 -10.70
N LEU A 66 8.92 2.21 -10.18
CA LEU A 66 8.01 3.33 -10.33
C LEU A 66 8.47 4.20 -11.48
N ASP A 67 7.57 4.48 -12.41
CA ASP A 67 7.85 5.52 -13.39
C ASP A 67 7.98 6.86 -12.66
N SER A 68 9.19 7.38 -12.63
CA SER A 68 9.50 8.65 -11.97
C SER A 68 8.69 9.82 -12.58
N ILE A 69 8.28 9.71 -13.84
CA ILE A 69 7.44 10.70 -14.52
C ILE A 69 6.02 10.62 -13.97
N ALA A 70 5.47 9.40 -13.83
CA ALA A 70 4.14 9.20 -13.25
C ALA A 70 4.06 9.70 -11.80
N VAL A 71 5.07 9.38 -10.98
CA VAL A 71 5.15 9.83 -9.57
C VAL A 71 5.23 11.35 -9.48
N ARG A 72 6.07 11.99 -10.33
CA ARG A 72 6.15 13.45 -10.38
C ARG A 72 4.84 14.07 -10.84
N GLY A 73 4.17 13.47 -11.81
CA GLY A 73 2.85 13.91 -12.29
C GLY A 73 1.80 13.93 -11.17
N LEU A 74 1.79 12.92 -10.29
CA LEU A 74 0.89 12.87 -9.13
C LEU A 74 1.20 13.97 -8.10
N LEU A 75 2.45 14.43 -7.99
CA LEU A 75 2.87 15.46 -7.04
C LEU A 75 2.77 16.89 -7.60
N GLN A 76 2.72 17.04 -8.93
CA GLN A 76 2.65 18.33 -9.61
C GLN A 76 1.55 19.28 -9.09
N PRO A 77 0.31 18.82 -8.80
CA PRO A 77 -0.76 19.69 -8.29
C PRO A 77 -0.48 20.32 -6.91
N TYR A 78 0.50 19.79 -6.19
CA TYR A 78 0.84 20.22 -4.83
C TYR A 78 2.09 21.12 -4.77
N VAL A 79 2.84 21.20 -5.85
CA VAL A 79 3.99 22.12 -5.98
C VAL A 79 3.47 23.56 -6.10
N GLY A 80 4.08 24.48 -5.36
CA GLY A 80 3.65 25.88 -5.31
C GLY A 80 2.51 26.20 -4.34
N ARG A 81 1.90 25.17 -3.71
CA ARG A 81 0.91 25.39 -2.65
C ARG A 81 1.58 25.81 -1.34
N ASN A 82 0.80 26.47 -0.49
CA ASN A 82 1.27 26.87 0.84
C ASN A 82 1.74 25.66 1.66
N PHE A 83 3.00 25.70 2.09
CA PHE A 83 3.68 24.64 2.84
C PHE A 83 2.94 24.22 4.11
N LEU A 84 2.36 25.17 4.86
CA LEU A 84 1.63 24.88 6.09
C LEU A 84 0.29 24.19 5.83
N ARG A 85 -0.30 24.41 4.66
CA ARG A 85 -1.61 23.87 4.26
C ARG A 85 -1.53 22.66 3.34
N LEU A 86 -0.32 22.15 3.06
CA LEU A 86 -0.18 20.94 2.25
C LEU A 86 -1.06 19.81 2.79
N PRO A 87 -1.94 19.24 1.97
CA PRO A 87 -2.83 18.15 2.39
C PRO A 87 -2.07 16.81 2.40
N VAL A 88 -1.18 16.63 3.39
CA VAL A 88 -0.27 15.48 3.51
C VAL A 88 -1.00 14.14 3.43
N ALA A 89 -2.22 14.06 4.01
CA ALA A 89 -3.03 12.84 3.99
C ALA A 89 -3.54 12.51 2.58
N GLU A 90 -3.97 13.52 1.81
CA GLU A 90 -4.42 13.33 0.43
C GLU A 90 -3.27 12.94 -0.48
N ILE A 91 -2.11 13.59 -0.34
CA ILE A 91 -0.90 13.26 -1.10
C ILE A 91 -0.48 11.81 -0.83
N ARG A 92 -0.49 11.40 0.45
CA ARG A 92 -0.20 10.01 0.82
C ARG A 92 -1.18 9.05 0.17
N ALA A 93 -2.49 9.32 0.26
CA ALA A 93 -3.52 8.48 -0.34
C ALA A 93 -3.37 8.38 -1.87
N ALA A 94 -3.06 9.49 -2.54
CA ALA A 94 -2.80 9.51 -3.98
C ALA A 94 -1.58 8.65 -4.36
N MET A 95 -0.51 8.68 -3.55
CA MET A 95 0.66 7.84 -3.77
C MET A 95 0.35 6.35 -3.54
N GLU A 96 -0.35 6.03 -2.44
CA GLU A 96 -0.72 4.65 -2.07
C GLU A 96 -1.77 4.04 -3.01
N ALA A 97 -2.49 4.85 -3.78
CA ALA A 97 -3.37 4.38 -4.85
C ALA A 97 -2.61 3.79 -6.04
N HIS A 98 -1.32 4.11 -6.20
CA HIS A 98 -0.50 3.52 -7.26
C HIS A 98 -0.19 2.04 -6.96
N PRO A 99 -0.40 1.09 -7.88
CA PRO A 99 -0.29 -0.35 -7.62
C PRO A 99 1.05 -0.78 -7.01
N TRP A 100 2.15 -0.19 -7.46
CA TRP A 100 3.50 -0.50 -6.99
C TRP A 100 3.89 0.15 -5.66
N VAL A 101 3.04 1.00 -5.08
CA VAL A 101 3.31 1.63 -3.79
C VAL A 101 2.70 0.80 -2.67
N GLU A 102 3.55 0.29 -1.79
CA GLU A 102 3.12 -0.38 -0.57
C GLU A 102 2.72 0.63 0.51
N ARG A 103 3.54 1.66 0.65
CA ARG A 103 3.35 2.74 1.63
C ARG A 103 4.06 4.00 1.17
N ALA A 104 3.43 5.15 1.41
CA ALA A 104 4.03 6.45 1.25
C ALA A 104 4.06 7.20 2.59
N ILE A 105 5.19 7.80 2.92
CA ILE A 105 5.33 8.69 4.08
C ILE A 105 5.61 10.08 3.53
N VAL A 106 4.66 10.98 3.73
CA VAL A 106 4.75 12.37 3.30
C VAL A 106 5.00 13.23 4.52
N THR A 107 6.10 13.98 4.51
CA THR A 107 6.49 14.88 5.60
C THR A 107 6.82 16.26 5.06
N ARG A 108 6.56 17.28 5.88
CA ARG A 108 6.97 18.64 5.61
C ARG A 108 8.34 18.85 6.24
N THR A 109 9.31 19.31 5.46
CA THR A 109 10.64 19.69 5.93
C THR A 109 10.81 21.19 5.75
N TRP A 110 10.90 21.90 6.84
CA TRP A 110 11.02 23.36 6.82
C TRP A 110 12.30 23.78 6.07
N PRO A 111 12.31 24.89 5.29
CA PRO A 111 11.24 25.88 5.20
C PRO A 111 10.15 25.61 4.14
N ASP A 112 10.41 24.87 3.07
CA ASP A 112 9.61 24.82 1.85
C ASP A 112 9.60 23.47 1.13
N THR A 113 10.17 22.42 1.75
CA THR A 113 10.39 21.12 1.13
C THR A 113 9.33 20.12 1.55
N MET A 114 8.69 19.47 0.58
CA MET A 114 7.87 18.29 0.77
C MET A 114 8.72 17.04 0.55
N ARG A 115 8.92 16.25 1.59
CA ARG A 115 9.62 14.96 1.48
C ARG A 115 8.63 13.82 1.37
N VAL A 116 8.77 13.01 0.33
CA VAL A 116 7.97 11.81 0.09
C VAL A 116 8.89 10.60 0.08
N LEU A 117 8.74 9.75 1.10
CA LEU A 117 9.44 8.47 1.19
C LEU A 117 8.50 7.37 0.72
N ILE A 118 8.90 6.66 -0.34
CA ILE A 118 8.11 5.60 -0.95
C ILE A 118 8.74 4.24 -0.64
N ARG A 119 7.91 3.31 -0.16
CA ARG A 119 8.23 1.90 -0.08
C ARG A 119 7.51 1.19 -1.22
N GLN A 120 8.28 0.51 -2.07
CA GLN A 120 7.72 -0.28 -3.17
C GLN A 120 7.13 -1.59 -2.68
N ARG A 121 6.09 -2.03 -3.39
CA ARG A 121 5.49 -3.35 -3.22
C ARG A 121 6.38 -4.40 -3.89
N THR A 122 6.72 -5.44 -3.14
CA THR A 122 7.54 -6.55 -3.65
C THR A 122 6.63 -7.73 -3.98
N PRO A 123 6.45 -8.06 -5.26
CA PRO A 123 5.66 -9.21 -5.65
C PRO A 123 6.38 -10.52 -5.32
N VAL A 124 5.63 -11.50 -4.82
CA VAL A 124 6.13 -12.85 -4.53
C VAL A 124 5.55 -13.90 -5.48
N ALA A 125 4.44 -13.59 -6.15
CA ALA A 125 3.83 -14.45 -7.15
C ALA A 125 3.01 -13.62 -8.16
N ALA A 126 2.76 -14.19 -9.34
CA ALA A 126 1.71 -13.76 -10.24
C ALA A 126 0.38 -14.36 -9.79
N TRP A 127 -0.70 -13.58 -9.85
CA TRP A 127 -2.05 -14.00 -9.51
C TRP A 127 -2.97 -13.90 -10.72
N GLY A 128 -3.30 -15.05 -11.30
CA GLY A 128 -3.99 -15.07 -12.58
C GLY A 128 -3.13 -14.50 -13.70
N GLU A 129 -3.74 -13.73 -14.61
CA GLU A 129 -3.07 -13.19 -15.79
C GLU A 129 -2.53 -11.78 -15.58
N ASP A 130 -3.29 -10.92 -14.89
CA ASP A 130 -3.06 -9.46 -14.85
C ASP A 130 -2.68 -8.91 -13.48
N HIS A 131 -2.57 -9.75 -12.47
CA HIS A 131 -2.28 -9.29 -11.10
C HIS A 131 -1.01 -9.92 -10.56
N LEU A 132 -0.42 -9.21 -9.61
CA LEU A 132 0.62 -9.71 -8.74
C LEU A 132 0.10 -9.78 -7.30
N ILE A 133 0.77 -10.57 -6.47
CA ILE A 133 0.47 -10.69 -5.05
C ILE A 133 1.74 -10.48 -4.25
N ASP A 134 1.65 -9.69 -3.18
CA ASP A 134 2.76 -9.41 -2.28
C ASP A 134 2.85 -10.42 -1.12
N GLN A 135 3.89 -10.29 -0.29
CA GLN A 135 4.12 -11.17 0.87
C GLN A 135 2.96 -11.20 1.87
N ARG A 136 2.13 -10.16 1.90
CA ARG A 136 0.97 -10.05 2.80
C ARG A 136 -0.31 -10.60 2.19
N GLY A 137 -0.24 -11.12 0.97
CA GLY A 137 -1.41 -11.62 0.25
C GLY A 137 -2.25 -10.50 -0.38
N VAL A 138 -1.72 -9.29 -0.48
CA VAL A 138 -2.42 -8.19 -1.13
C VAL A 138 -2.22 -8.29 -2.64
N ARG A 139 -3.33 -8.44 -3.36
CA ARG A 139 -3.36 -8.45 -4.82
C ARG A 139 -3.31 -7.02 -5.35
N PHE A 140 -2.53 -6.79 -6.39
CA PHE A 140 -2.43 -5.51 -7.08
C PHE A 140 -2.26 -5.71 -8.58
N GLU A 141 -2.80 -4.78 -9.35
CA GLU A 141 -2.76 -4.81 -10.82
C GLU A 141 -1.39 -4.31 -11.30
N ALA A 142 -0.57 -5.24 -11.76
CA ALA A 142 0.75 -4.95 -12.32
C ALA A 142 1.24 -6.14 -13.13
N ARG A 143 2.18 -5.88 -14.05
CA ARG A 143 2.90 -6.93 -14.78
C ARG A 143 4.17 -7.30 -14.04
N ALA A 144 4.55 -8.57 -14.12
CA ALA A 144 5.80 -9.04 -13.56
C ALA A 144 6.99 -8.28 -14.19
N PRO A 145 7.98 -7.89 -13.39
CA PRO A 145 9.18 -7.26 -13.89
C PRO A 145 9.90 -8.15 -14.90
N ALA A 146 10.49 -7.54 -15.93
CA ALA A 146 11.25 -8.28 -16.94
C ALA A 146 12.38 -9.09 -16.29
N GLY A 147 12.52 -10.34 -16.70
CA GLY A 147 13.57 -11.27 -16.21
C GLY A 147 13.28 -11.91 -14.85
N VAL A 148 12.20 -11.55 -14.16
CA VAL A 148 11.80 -12.18 -12.89
C VAL A 148 10.78 -13.28 -13.14
N ARG A 149 11.15 -14.54 -12.84
CA ARG A 149 10.21 -15.67 -12.87
C ARG A 149 9.49 -15.75 -11.53
N LEU A 150 8.23 -15.35 -11.53
CA LEU A 150 7.36 -15.50 -10.38
C LEU A 150 6.52 -16.77 -10.53
N PRO A 151 6.26 -17.50 -9.42
CA PRO A 151 5.30 -18.60 -9.45
C PRO A 151 3.91 -18.08 -9.81
N ARG A 152 3.13 -18.90 -10.51
CA ARG A 152 1.76 -18.57 -10.92
C ARG A 152 0.78 -19.15 -9.92
N LEU A 153 0.09 -18.27 -9.21
CA LEU A 153 -0.94 -18.65 -8.26
C LEU A 153 -2.31 -18.25 -8.80
N HIS A 154 -3.28 -19.09 -8.56
CA HIS A 154 -4.66 -18.81 -8.96
C HIS A 154 -5.64 -19.39 -7.93
N GLY A 155 -6.75 -18.67 -7.72
CA GLY A 155 -7.82 -19.11 -6.83
C GLY A 155 -9.05 -18.21 -6.91
N PRO A 156 -10.15 -18.62 -6.29
CA PRO A 156 -11.32 -17.75 -6.12
C PRO A 156 -10.98 -16.47 -5.37
N GLN A 157 -11.75 -15.43 -5.61
CA GLN A 157 -11.60 -14.15 -4.90
C GLN A 157 -11.70 -14.36 -3.38
N GLY A 158 -10.75 -13.78 -2.63
CA GLY A 158 -10.66 -13.91 -1.17
C GLY A 158 -9.88 -15.15 -0.70
N SER A 159 -9.39 -16.00 -1.62
CA SER A 159 -8.56 -17.16 -1.27
C SER A 159 -7.05 -16.88 -1.29
N GLU A 160 -6.64 -15.64 -1.53
CA GLU A 160 -5.24 -15.25 -1.77
C GLU A 160 -4.31 -15.73 -0.64
N LEU A 161 -4.66 -15.46 0.61
CA LEU A 161 -3.86 -15.90 1.77
C LEU A 161 -3.80 -17.41 1.90
N LEU A 162 -4.91 -18.11 1.67
CA LEU A 162 -4.98 -19.57 1.71
C LEU A 162 -4.09 -20.20 0.63
N VAL A 163 -4.17 -19.68 -0.60
CA VAL A 163 -3.35 -20.16 -1.72
C VAL A 163 -1.88 -19.92 -1.44
N MET A 164 -1.50 -18.75 -0.90
CA MET A 164 -0.12 -18.45 -0.53
C MET A 164 0.41 -19.36 0.58
N GLN A 165 -0.36 -19.62 1.62
CA GLN A 165 0.03 -20.55 2.69
C GLN A 165 0.25 -21.95 2.16
N ARG A 166 -0.64 -22.44 1.29
CA ARG A 166 -0.49 -23.75 0.66
C ARG A 166 0.67 -23.79 -0.33
N TRP A 167 0.90 -22.70 -1.06
CA TRP A 167 2.05 -22.58 -1.95
C TRP A 167 3.37 -22.76 -1.20
N GLN A 168 3.54 -22.12 -0.05
CA GLN A 168 4.74 -22.30 0.75
C GLN A 168 4.98 -23.76 1.12
N ARG A 169 3.93 -24.47 1.57
CA ARG A 169 4.01 -25.91 1.90
C ARG A 169 4.36 -26.77 0.68
N VAL A 170 3.73 -26.49 -0.47
CA VAL A 170 4.03 -27.20 -1.73
C VAL A 170 5.48 -27.01 -2.10
N ARG A 171 5.95 -25.77 -2.13
CA ARG A 171 7.32 -25.44 -2.48
C ARG A 171 8.32 -26.15 -1.56
N ASP A 172 8.15 -26.02 -0.24
CA ASP A 172 9.09 -26.58 0.73
C ASP A 172 9.09 -28.12 0.68
N SER A 173 7.93 -28.74 0.48
CA SER A 173 7.82 -30.22 0.35
C SER A 173 8.41 -30.76 -0.94
N LEU A 174 8.23 -30.07 -2.07
CA LEU A 174 8.68 -30.57 -3.38
C LEU A 174 10.18 -30.29 -3.60
N ILE A 175 10.71 -29.18 -3.12
CA ILE A 175 12.15 -28.90 -3.15
C ILE A 175 12.94 -29.99 -2.39
N ALA A 176 12.39 -30.51 -1.30
CA ALA A 176 13.02 -31.59 -0.53
C ALA A 176 13.22 -32.88 -1.35
N VAL A 177 12.50 -33.08 -2.44
CA VAL A 177 12.64 -34.19 -3.38
C VAL A 177 13.15 -33.76 -4.76
N SER A 178 13.81 -32.59 -4.83
CA SER A 178 14.41 -32.00 -6.04
C SER A 178 13.42 -31.69 -7.16
N LEU A 179 12.18 -31.39 -6.82
CA LEU A 179 11.15 -30.92 -7.75
C LEU A 179 10.93 -29.42 -7.57
N MET A 180 10.81 -28.71 -8.70
CA MET A 180 10.58 -27.26 -8.71
C MET A 180 9.14 -26.96 -9.13
N PRO A 181 8.26 -26.60 -8.18
CA PRO A 181 6.93 -26.14 -8.52
C PRO A 181 6.99 -24.70 -9.03
N HIS A 182 6.23 -24.40 -10.08
CA HIS A 182 6.08 -23.04 -10.62
C HIS A 182 4.66 -22.49 -10.55
N GLY A 183 3.68 -23.30 -10.12
CA GLY A 183 2.31 -22.84 -9.99
C GLY A 183 1.46 -23.66 -9.03
N LEU A 184 0.44 -23.00 -8.47
CA LEU A 184 -0.61 -23.61 -7.64
C LEU A 184 -1.95 -22.99 -8.01
N THR A 185 -2.89 -23.84 -8.36
CA THR A 185 -4.27 -23.44 -8.69
C THR A 185 -5.25 -24.04 -7.69
N HIS A 186 -6.10 -23.20 -7.14
CA HIS A 186 -7.30 -23.58 -6.41
C HIS A 186 -8.50 -23.31 -7.31
N ASP A 187 -9.11 -24.34 -7.86
CA ASP A 187 -10.20 -24.17 -8.81
C ASP A 187 -11.52 -23.75 -8.11
N PRO A 188 -12.52 -23.25 -8.86
CA PRO A 188 -13.82 -22.86 -8.28
C PRO A 188 -14.59 -24.01 -7.62
N ARG A 189 -14.24 -25.26 -7.93
CA ARG A 189 -14.84 -26.47 -7.33
C ARG A 189 -14.10 -26.89 -6.05
N GLY A 190 -13.04 -26.15 -5.67
CA GLY A 190 -12.26 -26.38 -4.46
C GLY A 190 -11.11 -27.38 -4.64
N ALA A 191 -10.80 -27.85 -5.86
CA ALA A 191 -9.70 -28.75 -6.10
C ALA A 191 -8.37 -27.99 -6.28
N TRP A 192 -7.28 -28.67 -5.93
CA TRP A 192 -5.92 -28.11 -5.95
C TRP A 192 -5.08 -28.81 -7.00
N HIS A 193 -4.37 -28.00 -7.78
CA HIS A 193 -3.46 -28.46 -8.84
C HIS A 193 -2.12 -27.76 -8.69
N VAL A 194 -1.04 -28.53 -8.73
CA VAL A 194 0.34 -28.01 -8.68
C VAL A 194 0.99 -28.24 -10.04
N SER A 195 1.54 -27.19 -10.63
CA SER A 195 2.31 -27.27 -11.86
C SER A 195 3.81 -27.26 -11.56
N LEU A 196 4.58 -28.13 -12.22
CA LEU A 196 6.02 -28.29 -12.03
C LEU A 196 6.81 -27.91 -13.28
N ASP A 197 8.06 -27.46 -13.09
CA ASP A 197 8.97 -27.09 -14.18
C ASP A 197 9.28 -28.24 -15.13
N ASP A 198 9.26 -29.48 -14.62
CA ASP A 198 9.40 -30.71 -15.42
C ASP A 198 8.21 -30.96 -16.36
N GLY A 199 7.23 -30.07 -16.36
CA GLY A 199 6.11 -30.04 -17.27
C GLY A 199 5.00 -31.04 -16.94
N PHE A 200 4.89 -31.51 -15.70
CA PHE A 200 3.76 -32.32 -15.26
C PHE A 200 2.97 -31.66 -14.13
N THR A 201 1.77 -32.16 -13.88
CA THR A 201 0.84 -31.59 -12.89
C THR A 201 0.50 -32.61 -11.81
N LEU A 202 0.41 -32.15 -10.54
CA LEU A 202 -0.15 -32.92 -9.43
C LEU A 202 -1.61 -32.54 -9.21
N GLU A 203 -2.50 -33.50 -9.25
CA GLU A 203 -3.92 -33.34 -8.95
C GLU A 203 -4.17 -33.75 -7.49
N LEU A 204 -4.22 -32.78 -6.57
CA LEU A 204 -4.41 -33.02 -5.14
C LEU A 204 -5.88 -33.15 -4.74
N GLY A 205 -6.80 -32.64 -5.58
CA GLY A 205 -8.23 -32.64 -5.27
C GLY A 205 -8.62 -31.69 -4.15
N ARG A 206 -9.80 -31.87 -3.56
CA ARG A 206 -10.40 -30.93 -2.60
C ARG A 206 -9.98 -31.19 -1.15
N GLU A 207 -9.87 -32.44 -0.79
CA GLU A 207 -9.69 -32.89 0.58
C GLU A 207 -8.30 -33.44 0.82
N GLN A 208 -7.88 -33.49 2.10
CA GLN A 208 -6.63 -34.13 2.52
C GLN A 208 -5.38 -33.61 1.81
N PHE A 209 -5.35 -32.32 1.48
CA PHE A 209 -4.27 -31.69 0.72
C PHE A 209 -2.88 -32.04 1.26
N ASP A 210 -2.63 -31.84 2.56
CA ASP A 210 -1.32 -32.07 3.16
C ASP A 210 -0.95 -33.57 3.17
N GLN A 211 -1.91 -34.45 3.44
CA GLN A 211 -1.67 -35.91 3.43
C GLN A 211 -1.33 -36.43 2.03
N ARG A 212 -2.04 -35.93 1.02
CA ARG A 212 -1.79 -36.32 -0.38
C ARG A 212 -0.45 -35.80 -0.88
N LEU A 213 -0.10 -34.56 -0.53
CA LEU A 213 1.21 -34.00 -0.85
C LEU A 213 2.34 -34.80 -0.18
N GLN A 214 2.22 -35.11 1.09
CA GLN A 214 3.21 -35.94 1.81
C GLN A 214 3.33 -37.32 1.20
N ARG A 215 2.23 -37.98 0.85
CA ARG A 215 2.25 -39.28 0.17
C ARG A 215 3.01 -39.23 -1.15
N PHE A 216 2.77 -38.18 -1.94
CA PHE A 216 3.53 -37.99 -3.19
C PHE A 216 5.04 -37.85 -2.91
N VAL A 217 5.44 -37.01 -1.97
CA VAL A 217 6.84 -36.80 -1.59
C VAL A 217 7.52 -38.11 -1.14
N GLN A 218 6.81 -38.99 -0.46
CA GLN A 218 7.34 -40.29 -0.03
C GLN A 218 7.49 -41.29 -1.17
N ILE A 219 6.57 -41.30 -2.13
CA ILE A 219 6.54 -42.27 -3.25
C ILE A 219 7.46 -41.81 -4.37
N TYR A 220 7.51 -40.53 -4.69
CA TYR A 220 8.19 -39.97 -5.86
C TYR A 220 9.65 -40.40 -5.99
N PRO A 221 10.53 -40.32 -4.99
CA PRO A 221 11.95 -40.68 -5.13
C PRO A 221 12.18 -42.15 -5.48
N ARG A 222 11.28 -43.02 -5.03
CA ARG A 222 11.43 -44.49 -5.18
C ARG A 222 10.79 -45.03 -6.44
N ALA A 223 9.67 -44.44 -6.88
CA ALA A 223 8.86 -45.03 -7.94
C ALA A 223 8.77 -44.17 -9.21
N LEU A 224 8.99 -42.87 -9.13
CA LEU A 224 8.67 -41.95 -10.24
C LEU A 224 9.86 -41.13 -10.73
N SER A 225 10.86 -40.88 -9.89
CA SER A 225 11.99 -40.00 -10.21
C SER A 225 12.76 -40.40 -11.47
N ALA A 226 12.97 -41.73 -11.69
CA ALA A 226 13.68 -42.23 -12.85
C ALA A 226 12.94 -41.99 -14.18
N GLN A 227 11.65 -41.70 -14.14
CA GLN A 227 10.79 -41.53 -15.31
C GLN A 227 10.09 -40.17 -15.35
N VAL A 228 10.62 -39.19 -14.64
CA VAL A 228 10.00 -37.86 -14.48
C VAL A 228 9.64 -37.20 -15.82
N ASN A 229 10.51 -37.31 -16.83
CA ASN A 229 10.31 -36.74 -18.17
C ASN A 229 9.13 -37.37 -18.95
N ARG A 230 8.67 -38.54 -18.54
CA ARG A 230 7.55 -39.24 -19.16
C ARG A 230 6.22 -38.95 -18.48
N ILE A 231 6.23 -38.33 -17.31
CA ILE A 231 5.02 -38.04 -16.56
C ILE A 231 4.32 -36.81 -17.20
N GLU A 232 3.01 -36.93 -17.42
CA GLU A 232 2.13 -35.85 -17.83
C GLU A 232 1.36 -35.31 -16.60
N ALA A 233 0.81 -36.22 -15.79
CA ALA A 233 0.10 -35.86 -14.56
C ALA A 233 0.15 -36.98 -13.52
N VAL A 234 0.06 -36.61 -12.24
CA VAL A 234 -0.09 -37.54 -11.12
C VAL A 234 -1.36 -37.21 -10.37
N ASP A 235 -2.31 -38.12 -10.38
CA ASP A 235 -3.57 -38.00 -9.66
C ASP A 235 -3.44 -38.60 -8.26
N LEU A 236 -3.56 -37.77 -7.24
CA LEU A 236 -3.44 -38.10 -5.82
C LEU A 236 -4.81 -38.18 -5.11
N ARG A 237 -5.90 -38.15 -5.85
CA ARG A 237 -7.26 -38.19 -5.28
C ARG A 237 -7.63 -39.54 -4.72
N TYR A 238 -6.94 -40.57 -5.11
CA TYR A 238 -7.14 -41.93 -4.59
C TYR A 238 -6.76 -42.06 -3.11
N THR A 239 -7.49 -42.87 -2.38
CA THR A 239 -7.32 -42.99 -0.92
C THR A 239 -5.98 -43.64 -0.55
N ASN A 240 -5.59 -44.71 -1.21
CA ASN A 240 -4.44 -45.55 -0.84
C ASN A 240 -3.32 -45.61 -1.90
N GLY A 241 -3.33 -44.66 -2.88
CA GLY A 241 -2.35 -44.69 -3.95
C GLY A 241 -2.31 -43.41 -4.74
N LEU A 242 -1.75 -43.51 -5.93
CA LEU A 242 -1.74 -42.49 -6.95
C LEU A 242 -1.90 -43.15 -8.33
N ALA A 243 -2.42 -42.41 -9.30
CA ALA A 243 -2.42 -42.80 -10.69
C ALA A 243 -1.50 -41.89 -11.49
N VAL A 244 -0.72 -42.45 -12.39
CA VAL A 244 0.19 -41.71 -13.26
C VAL A 244 -0.34 -41.73 -14.68
N ARG A 245 -0.53 -40.54 -15.24
CA ARG A 245 -0.76 -40.36 -16.66
C ARG A 245 0.59 -40.11 -17.35
N TRP A 246 0.91 -40.97 -18.29
CA TRP A 246 2.15 -40.92 -19.04
C TRP A 246 1.95 -40.12 -20.33
N ARG A 247 2.97 -39.44 -20.81
CA ARG A 247 2.96 -38.74 -22.10
C ARG A 247 2.90 -39.77 -23.25
N SER A 248 2.03 -39.52 -24.21
CA SER A 248 1.79 -40.43 -25.34
C SER A 248 3.01 -40.59 -26.25
N ASP A 249 3.92 -39.62 -26.30
CA ASP A 249 5.11 -39.64 -27.17
C ASP A 249 6.31 -40.36 -26.54
N ALA A 250 6.17 -40.88 -25.32
CA ALA A 250 7.20 -41.68 -24.69
C ALA A 250 7.19 -43.07 -25.29
N ALA A 251 8.06 -43.33 -26.28
CA ALA A 251 8.26 -44.65 -26.84
C ALA A 251 8.39 -45.73 -25.75
N PRO A 252 7.74 -46.91 -25.89
CA PRO A 252 7.85 -47.97 -24.90
C PRO A 252 9.32 -48.37 -24.76
N VAL A 253 9.84 -48.32 -23.54
CA VAL A 253 11.12 -48.95 -23.21
C VAL A 253 10.85 -50.43 -23.26
N ASN A 254 11.22 -51.08 -24.38
CA ASN A 254 11.27 -52.52 -24.47
C ASN A 254 12.30 -53.00 -23.45
N GLY A 255 11.84 -53.73 -22.42
CA GLY A 255 12.65 -54.44 -21.46
C GLY A 255 13.15 -55.76 -22.06
#